data_92cccce931b815bd636da22c77df102a
#
_entry.id   92cccce931b815bd636da22c77df102a
#
_cell.length_a   1.000
_cell.length_b   1.000
_cell.length_c   1.000
_cell.angle_alpha   90.00
_cell.angle_beta   90.00
_cell.angle_gamma   90.00
#
_symmetry.space_group_name_H-M   'P 1'
#
loop_
_entity.id
_entity.type
_entity.pdbx_description
1 polymer ?
#
loop_
_entity_poly.entity_id
_entity_poly.type
_entity_poly.pdbx_seq_one_letter_code
_entity_poly.pdbx_strand_id
1 'polypeptide(L)'
;YRDAPTDLRPSWIPTTLAHVGTATEYLVPLYLVFFADGGTLTWVAIIYMALFHLHILSTVPMGVPLEWNLFFLFSLFYLFGAYSDVTVWDMTTPATLLVLIPLVGLPLLGNLNPRIVSFLPAMRYYAGNWATSAWFFQGDAEDRLEDHLTTTSRLPKQQLAMLYDDQTVALMGSKVQAWRSMHTHGRAHNGLTRRVIGDGEGWAIRDGEVVAGYAIGWNFGEGHLHNWQLLQAIQERCHFEAGEVRVMVLESQPIHRRTQHYQIWDAKLGLVEEGDVLVADMLTRQPWPDETEDYPVYDVRTYAPSDATPSGAAPPAGDPAGRG
;
A
#
# COMPACT_ATOMS: atom_id res chain seq x y z
N TYR A 1 6.63 18.74 -10.16
CA TYR A 1 7.86 19.05 -9.41
C TYR A 1 7.97 20.53 -9.15
N ARG A 2 8.75 20.95 -8.15
CA ARG A 2 9.02 22.37 -7.86
C ARG A 2 9.91 22.99 -8.93
N ASP A 3 11.01 22.31 -9.25
CA ASP A 3 12.01 22.79 -10.23
C ASP A 3 12.79 21.58 -10.79
N ALA A 4 12.24 20.90 -11.78
CA ALA A 4 12.92 19.77 -12.40
C ALA A 4 14.09 20.24 -13.30
N PRO A 5 15.23 19.55 -13.29
CA PRO A 5 15.53 18.29 -12.60
C PRO A 5 16.10 18.47 -11.17
N THR A 6 16.29 19.69 -10.71
CA THR A 6 17.03 20.02 -9.47
C THR A 6 16.21 19.84 -8.20
N ASP A 7 14.91 20.06 -8.25
CA ASP A 7 14.00 19.85 -7.13
C ASP A 7 12.76 19.04 -7.57
N LEU A 8 12.79 17.75 -7.32
CA LEU A 8 11.72 16.81 -7.66
C LEU A 8 10.65 16.70 -6.57
N ARG A 9 10.71 17.52 -5.54
CA ARG A 9 9.64 17.56 -4.52
C ARG A 9 8.33 18.05 -5.13
N PRO A 10 7.17 17.60 -4.62
CA PRO A 10 5.89 18.05 -5.13
C PRO A 10 5.74 19.58 -5.09
N SER A 11 5.30 20.16 -6.20
CA SER A 11 4.87 21.56 -6.24
C SER A 11 3.51 21.72 -5.52
N TRP A 12 2.97 22.92 -5.49
CA TRP A 12 1.65 23.17 -4.90
C TRP A 12 0.52 22.46 -5.67
N ILE A 13 0.66 22.26 -6.98
CA ILE A 13 -0.38 21.63 -7.81
C ILE A 13 -0.68 20.20 -7.36
N PRO A 14 0.27 19.23 -7.38
CA PRO A 14 0.00 17.90 -6.92
C PRO A 14 -0.37 17.83 -5.43
N THR A 15 0.16 18.72 -4.60
CA THR A 15 -0.24 18.81 -3.19
C THR A 15 -1.72 19.18 -3.06
N THR A 16 -2.16 20.17 -3.82
CA THR A 16 -3.60 20.56 -3.86
C THR A 16 -4.47 19.44 -4.42
N LEU A 17 -4.05 18.80 -5.52
CA LEU A 17 -4.78 17.68 -6.10
C LEU A 17 -4.92 16.50 -5.14
N ALA A 18 -3.88 16.20 -4.35
CA ALA A 18 -3.94 15.16 -3.33
C ALA A 18 -4.99 15.49 -2.24
N HIS A 19 -5.04 16.73 -1.77
CA HIS A 19 -6.05 17.18 -0.80
C HIS A 19 -7.47 17.19 -1.39
N VAL A 20 -7.62 17.64 -2.63
CA VAL A 20 -8.90 17.60 -3.35
C VAL A 20 -9.35 16.15 -3.54
N GLY A 21 -8.44 15.24 -3.94
CA GLY A 21 -8.73 13.82 -4.04
C GLY A 21 -9.24 13.25 -2.71
N THR A 22 -8.50 13.48 -1.63
CA THR A 22 -8.92 13.04 -0.28
C THR A 22 -10.28 13.62 0.12
N ALA A 23 -10.49 14.91 -0.08
CA ALA A 23 -11.79 15.53 0.23
C ALA A 23 -12.93 14.93 -0.62
N THR A 24 -12.68 14.65 -1.89
CA THR A 24 -13.64 13.99 -2.80
C THR A 24 -14.02 12.61 -2.29
N GLU A 25 -13.04 11.79 -1.95
CA GLU A 25 -13.24 10.41 -1.50
C GLU A 25 -13.96 10.31 -0.15
N TYR A 26 -13.91 11.35 0.68
CA TYR A 26 -14.64 11.40 1.94
C TYR A 26 -15.98 12.11 1.83
N LEU A 27 -16.01 13.33 1.32
CA LEU A 27 -17.18 14.19 1.39
C LEU A 27 -18.28 13.77 0.42
N VAL A 28 -17.93 13.35 -0.80
CA VAL A 28 -18.95 12.99 -1.79
C VAL A 28 -19.66 11.68 -1.44
N PRO A 29 -18.96 10.58 -1.03
CA PRO A 29 -19.63 9.40 -0.52
C PRO A 29 -20.47 9.66 0.73
N LEU A 30 -20.00 10.46 1.67
CA LEU A 30 -20.81 10.84 2.83
C LEU A 30 -22.09 11.55 2.41
N TYR A 31 -22.00 12.51 1.46
CA TYR A 31 -23.20 13.15 0.92
C TYR A 31 -24.14 12.11 0.28
N LEU A 32 -23.63 11.24 -0.58
CA LEU A 32 -24.45 10.23 -1.26
C LEU A 32 -25.12 9.25 -0.29
N VAL A 33 -24.40 8.79 0.73
CA VAL A 33 -24.95 7.83 1.71
C VAL A 33 -26.04 8.47 2.60
N PHE A 34 -25.87 9.72 3.01
CA PHE A 34 -26.75 10.33 4.00
C PHE A 34 -27.78 11.31 3.43
N PHE A 35 -27.57 11.84 2.23
CA PHE A 35 -28.36 12.96 1.71
C PHE A 35 -28.79 12.81 0.25
N ALA A 36 -28.49 11.68 -0.40
CA ALA A 36 -28.96 11.46 -1.78
C ALA A 36 -30.49 11.43 -1.80
N ASP A 37 -31.09 12.20 -2.72
CA ASP A 37 -32.52 12.36 -2.87
C ASP A 37 -32.98 12.15 -4.34
N GLY A 38 -32.07 11.71 -5.21
CA GLY A 38 -32.32 11.58 -6.66
C GLY A 38 -32.38 12.90 -7.41
N GLY A 39 -32.24 14.03 -6.71
CA GLY A 39 -32.27 15.36 -7.30
C GLY A 39 -30.99 15.72 -8.07
N THR A 40 -30.95 16.95 -8.55
CA THR A 40 -29.85 17.45 -9.40
C THR A 40 -28.49 17.33 -8.72
N LEU A 41 -28.41 17.63 -7.41
CA LEU A 41 -27.14 17.57 -6.67
C LEU A 41 -26.64 16.13 -6.54
N THR A 42 -27.55 15.17 -6.33
CA THR A 42 -27.21 13.73 -6.32
C THR A 42 -26.60 13.31 -7.65
N TRP A 43 -27.20 13.70 -8.78
CA TRP A 43 -26.65 13.39 -10.10
C TRP A 43 -25.32 14.09 -10.37
N VAL A 44 -25.15 15.34 -9.94
CA VAL A 44 -23.86 16.03 -10.03
C VAL A 44 -22.79 15.26 -9.25
N ALA A 45 -23.08 14.79 -8.04
CA ALA A 45 -22.18 14.00 -7.23
C ALA A 45 -21.82 12.65 -7.88
N ILE A 46 -22.82 11.94 -8.43
CA ILE A 46 -22.62 10.68 -9.18
C ILE A 46 -21.69 10.90 -10.37
N ILE A 47 -21.99 11.88 -11.22
CA ILE A 47 -21.19 12.16 -12.42
C ILE A 47 -19.77 12.59 -12.04
N TYR A 48 -19.62 13.45 -11.03
CA TYR A 48 -18.32 13.88 -10.55
C TYR A 48 -17.48 12.69 -10.06
N MET A 49 -18.05 11.81 -9.23
CA MET A 49 -17.36 10.60 -8.75
C MET A 49 -17.05 9.63 -9.88
N ALA A 50 -17.96 9.49 -10.84
CA ALA A 50 -17.71 8.65 -12.01
C ALA A 50 -16.51 9.15 -12.82
N LEU A 51 -16.43 10.45 -13.08
CA LEU A 51 -15.29 11.07 -13.77
C LEU A 51 -13.99 10.93 -12.98
N PHE A 52 -14.06 11.09 -11.66
CA PHE A 52 -12.92 10.91 -10.77
C PHE A 52 -12.37 9.47 -10.85
N HIS A 53 -13.22 8.44 -10.75
CA HIS A 53 -12.80 7.04 -10.86
C HIS A 53 -12.37 6.65 -12.27
N LEU A 54 -12.99 7.19 -13.32
CA LEU A 54 -12.52 7.03 -14.70
C LEU A 54 -11.14 7.65 -14.91
N HIS A 55 -10.86 8.78 -14.26
CA HIS A 55 -9.52 9.36 -14.28
C HIS A 55 -8.48 8.41 -13.63
N ILE A 56 -8.80 7.81 -12.47
CA ILE A 56 -7.93 6.82 -11.85
C ILE A 56 -7.70 5.64 -12.79
N LEU A 57 -8.75 5.07 -13.39
CA LEU A 57 -8.66 4.00 -14.37
C LEU A 57 -7.79 4.34 -15.58
N SER A 58 -7.86 5.59 -16.06
CA SER A 58 -7.04 6.03 -17.19
C SER A 58 -5.56 6.14 -16.86
N THR A 59 -5.21 6.29 -15.57
CA THR A 59 -3.82 6.43 -15.12
C THR A 59 -3.21 5.11 -14.66
N VAL A 60 -4.02 4.22 -14.06
CA VAL A 60 -3.59 2.89 -13.57
C VAL A 60 -4.60 1.83 -14.00
N PRO A 61 -4.62 1.44 -15.29
CA PRO A 61 -5.62 0.52 -15.84
C PRO A 61 -5.24 -0.95 -15.60
N MET A 62 -4.88 -1.34 -14.38
CA MET A 62 -4.40 -2.69 -14.07
C MET A 62 -4.65 -3.09 -12.63
N GLY A 63 -4.75 -4.39 -12.40
CA GLY A 63 -4.80 -5.00 -11.07
C GLY A 63 -5.98 -4.52 -10.24
N VAL A 64 -5.76 -4.45 -8.94
CA VAL A 64 -6.77 -4.05 -7.95
C VAL A 64 -7.39 -2.67 -8.22
N PRO A 65 -6.65 -1.63 -8.62
CA PRO A 65 -7.26 -0.36 -9.00
C PRO A 65 -8.32 -0.48 -10.10
N LEU A 66 -8.09 -1.33 -11.11
CA LEU A 66 -9.08 -1.57 -12.16
C LEU A 66 -10.35 -2.21 -11.60
N GLU A 67 -10.22 -3.28 -10.82
CA GLU A 67 -11.33 -4.04 -10.27
C GLU A 67 -12.18 -3.18 -9.32
N TRP A 68 -11.56 -2.49 -8.40
CA TRP A 68 -12.27 -1.68 -7.42
C TRP A 68 -12.98 -0.48 -8.05
N ASN A 69 -12.32 0.19 -8.97
CA ASN A 69 -12.94 1.35 -9.63
C ASN A 69 -14.11 0.94 -10.51
N LEU A 70 -14.04 -0.18 -11.23
CA LEU A 70 -15.17 -0.70 -12.00
C LEU A 70 -16.34 -1.09 -11.09
N PHE A 71 -16.06 -1.80 -9.98
CA PHE A 71 -17.09 -2.15 -9.01
C PHE A 71 -17.71 -0.91 -8.38
N PHE A 72 -16.88 0.08 -8.04
CA PHE A 72 -17.35 1.34 -7.47
C PHE A 72 -18.24 2.10 -8.46
N LEU A 73 -17.86 2.22 -9.73
CA LEU A 73 -18.67 2.84 -10.77
C LEU A 73 -20.03 2.15 -10.89
N PHE A 74 -20.05 0.82 -10.97
CA PHE A 74 -21.30 0.08 -10.99
C PHE A 74 -22.16 0.37 -9.76
N SER A 75 -21.57 0.28 -8.58
CA SER A 75 -22.27 0.49 -7.29
C SER A 75 -22.80 1.92 -7.17
N LEU A 76 -22.05 2.91 -7.65
CA LEU A 76 -22.44 4.32 -7.64
C LEU A 76 -23.75 4.55 -8.40
N PHE A 77 -23.83 4.06 -9.64
CA PHE A 77 -25.04 4.20 -10.47
C PHE A 77 -26.18 3.32 -9.97
N TYR A 78 -25.87 2.12 -9.51
CA TYR A 78 -26.88 1.19 -8.98
C TYR A 78 -27.51 1.74 -7.69
N LEU A 79 -26.70 2.07 -6.69
CA LEU A 79 -27.22 2.50 -5.38
C LEU A 79 -27.84 3.89 -5.41
N PHE A 80 -27.20 4.86 -6.05
CA PHE A 80 -27.60 6.26 -5.95
C PHE A 80 -28.30 6.79 -7.21
N GLY A 81 -28.20 6.07 -8.33
CA GLY A 81 -28.93 6.39 -9.56
C GLY A 81 -30.24 5.62 -9.68
N ALA A 82 -30.19 4.30 -9.58
CA ALA A 82 -31.38 3.46 -9.74
C ALA A 82 -32.26 3.38 -8.48
N TYR A 83 -31.67 3.50 -7.29
CA TYR A 83 -32.34 3.45 -5.98
C TYR A 83 -32.13 4.75 -5.20
N SER A 84 -32.22 5.87 -5.88
CA SER A 84 -31.98 7.21 -5.32
C SER A 84 -33.00 7.68 -4.28
N ASP A 85 -34.09 7.00 -4.15
CA ASP A 85 -35.15 7.21 -3.16
C ASP A 85 -34.92 6.44 -1.86
N VAL A 86 -33.88 5.60 -1.79
CA VAL A 86 -33.52 4.82 -0.60
C VAL A 86 -32.25 5.37 0.02
N THR A 87 -32.31 5.77 1.26
CA THR A 87 -31.21 6.30 2.04
C THR A 87 -30.90 5.40 3.25
N VAL A 88 -29.79 5.67 3.93
CA VAL A 88 -29.47 4.98 5.20
C VAL A 88 -30.57 5.19 6.26
N TRP A 89 -31.34 6.26 6.16
CA TRP A 89 -32.42 6.60 7.10
C TRP A 89 -33.70 5.78 6.90
N ASP A 90 -33.86 5.16 5.75
CA ASP A 90 -34.99 4.25 5.45
C ASP A 90 -34.74 2.84 5.99
N MET A 91 -33.54 2.57 6.46
CA MET A 91 -33.19 1.31 7.08
C MET A 91 -33.78 1.23 8.49
N THR A 92 -34.10 0.01 8.94
CA THR A 92 -34.47 -0.22 10.35
C THR A 92 -33.32 0.17 11.28
N THR A 93 -33.63 0.68 12.48
CA THR A 93 -32.61 1.10 13.45
C THR A 93 -31.48 0.06 13.67
N PRO A 94 -31.75 -1.25 13.86
CA PRO A 94 -30.71 -2.26 13.98
C PRO A 94 -29.81 -2.36 12.74
N ALA A 95 -30.38 -2.30 11.52
CA ALA A 95 -29.63 -2.36 10.29
C ALA A 95 -28.75 -1.10 10.10
N THR A 96 -29.30 0.08 10.42
CA THR A 96 -28.54 1.34 10.40
C THR A 96 -27.34 1.28 11.33
N LEU A 97 -27.52 0.81 12.56
CA LEU A 97 -26.42 0.66 13.51
C LEU A 97 -25.38 -0.36 13.05
N LEU A 98 -25.82 -1.48 12.47
CA LEU A 98 -24.93 -2.51 11.92
C LEU A 98 -24.04 -1.96 10.80
N VAL A 99 -24.51 -0.99 10.02
CA VAL A 99 -23.75 -0.34 8.94
C VAL A 99 -22.90 0.81 9.47
N LEU A 100 -23.48 1.72 10.26
CA LEU A 100 -22.80 2.94 10.70
C LEU A 100 -21.68 2.68 11.71
N ILE A 101 -21.87 1.72 12.62
CA ILE A 101 -20.83 1.41 13.62
C ILE A 101 -19.53 0.97 12.95
N PRO A 102 -19.51 -0.02 12.02
CA PRO A 102 -18.28 -0.35 11.32
C PRO A 102 -17.78 0.79 10.41
N LEU A 103 -18.68 1.43 9.66
CA LEU A 103 -18.30 2.46 8.68
C LEU A 103 -17.61 3.67 9.32
N VAL A 104 -18.03 4.07 10.50
CA VAL A 104 -17.48 5.22 11.22
C VAL A 104 -16.53 4.77 12.34
N GLY A 105 -16.94 3.78 13.11
CA GLY A 105 -16.21 3.33 14.31
C GLY A 105 -14.85 2.69 13.98
N LEU A 106 -14.79 1.81 13.00
CA LEU A 106 -13.53 1.13 12.65
C LEU A 106 -12.47 2.08 12.07
N PRO A 107 -12.77 3.00 11.13
CA PRO A 107 -11.79 4.00 10.69
C PRO A 107 -11.30 4.90 11.82
N LEU A 108 -12.19 5.38 12.69
CA LEU A 108 -11.79 6.18 13.85
C LEU A 108 -10.90 5.39 14.81
N LEU A 109 -11.29 4.19 15.17
CA LEU A 109 -10.51 3.32 16.05
C LEU A 109 -9.17 2.98 15.44
N GLY A 110 -9.12 2.71 14.13
CA GLY A 110 -7.88 2.41 13.39
C GLY A 110 -6.91 3.60 13.39
N ASN A 111 -7.41 4.83 13.23
CA ASN A 111 -6.57 6.02 13.33
C ASN A 111 -6.05 6.28 14.74
N LEU A 112 -6.86 6.00 15.76
CA LEU A 112 -6.47 6.19 17.17
C LEU A 112 -5.56 5.06 17.65
N ASN A 113 -5.84 3.83 17.26
CA ASN A 113 -5.08 2.65 17.66
C ASN A 113 -4.89 1.67 16.48
N PRO A 114 -3.93 1.91 15.59
CA PRO A 114 -3.68 1.05 14.43
C PRO A 114 -3.21 -0.37 14.77
N ARG A 115 -2.90 -0.65 16.04
CA ARG A 115 -2.58 -2.01 16.49
C ARG A 115 -3.81 -2.88 16.66
N ILE A 116 -4.92 -2.30 17.10
CA ILE A 116 -6.20 -3.01 17.27
C ILE A 116 -6.91 -3.12 15.93
N VAL A 117 -7.03 -2.00 15.24
CA VAL A 117 -7.64 -1.89 13.91
C VAL A 117 -6.75 -1.00 13.07
N SER A 118 -6.24 -1.47 11.93
CA SER A 118 -5.62 -0.60 10.95
C SER A 118 -6.64 0.42 10.45
N PHE A 119 -6.21 1.63 10.11
CA PHE A 119 -7.07 2.57 9.41
C PHE A 119 -7.47 2.07 8.01
N LEU A 120 -6.79 1.02 7.53
CA LEU A 120 -7.22 0.20 6.40
C LEU A 120 -7.70 -1.16 6.93
N PRO A 121 -9.00 -1.33 7.25
CA PRO A 121 -9.50 -2.50 7.97
C PRO A 121 -9.19 -3.84 7.31
N ALA A 122 -9.13 -3.88 5.96
CA ALA A 122 -8.78 -5.09 5.22
C ALA A 122 -7.36 -5.58 5.52
N MET A 123 -6.43 -4.68 5.78
CA MET A 123 -5.04 -5.00 6.09
C MET A 123 -4.84 -5.45 7.53
N ARG A 124 -5.64 -4.91 8.44
CA ARG A 124 -5.50 -5.17 9.87
C ARG A 124 -5.60 -6.63 10.22
N TYR A 125 -6.49 -7.34 9.59
CA TYR A 125 -6.77 -8.75 9.91
C TYR A 125 -5.55 -9.65 9.70
N TYR A 126 -4.76 -9.37 8.69
CA TYR A 126 -3.63 -10.23 8.30
C TYR A 126 -2.26 -9.69 8.69
N ALA A 127 -2.08 -8.39 8.61
CA ALA A 127 -0.78 -7.76 8.75
C ALA A 127 -0.68 -6.75 9.90
N GLY A 128 -1.75 -6.57 10.66
CA GLY A 128 -1.76 -5.55 11.72
C GLY A 128 -1.63 -4.15 11.14
N ASN A 129 -0.58 -3.44 11.52
CA ASN A 129 -0.36 -2.06 11.10
C ASN A 129 0.52 -1.92 9.84
N TRP A 130 1.00 -3.01 9.26
CA TRP A 130 1.87 -2.97 8.09
C TRP A 130 1.07 -2.57 6.85
N ALA A 131 1.50 -1.54 6.15
CA ALA A 131 0.79 -0.97 5.01
C ALA A 131 1.36 -1.39 3.65
N THR A 132 2.68 -1.53 3.56
CA THR A 132 3.35 -1.93 2.31
C THR A 132 4.53 -2.84 2.59
N SER A 133 4.85 -3.68 1.62
CA SER A 133 6.13 -4.38 1.57
C SER A 133 6.77 -4.25 0.21
N ALA A 134 8.10 -4.33 0.19
CA ALA A 134 8.88 -4.50 -1.01
C ALA A 134 9.71 -5.77 -0.88
N TRP A 135 9.67 -6.57 -1.92
CA TRP A 135 10.42 -7.81 -2.05
C TRP A 135 11.58 -7.62 -3.01
N PHE A 136 12.74 -7.99 -2.59
CA PHE A 136 14.01 -7.81 -3.30
C PHE A 136 14.62 -9.18 -3.57
N PHE A 137 14.80 -9.51 -4.84
CA PHE A 137 15.34 -10.77 -5.31
C PHE A 137 16.69 -10.51 -5.96
N GLN A 138 17.75 -11.16 -5.50
CA GLN A 138 19.08 -11.03 -6.02
C GLN A 138 19.33 -12.09 -7.11
N GLY A 139 19.93 -11.67 -8.21
CA GLY A 139 20.31 -12.58 -9.29
C GLY A 139 19.12 -13.30 -9.91
N ASP A 140 19.12 -14.63 -9.87
CA ASP A 140 18.08 -15.52 -10.37
C ASP A 140 17.03 -15.93 -9.33
N ALA A 141 17.06 -15.33 -8.15
CA ALA A 141 16.17 -15.71 -7.06
C ALA A 141 14.68 -15.55 -7.41
N GLU A 142 14.34 -14.57 -8.27
CA GLU A 142 12.96 -14.40 -8.74
C GLU A 142 12.49 -15.55 -9.63
N ASP A 143 13.36 -16.06 -10.51
CA ASP A 143 13.02 -17.15 -11.43
C ASP A 143 12.71 -18.44 -10.67
N ARG A 144 13.34 -18.64 -9.50
CA ARG A 144 13.02 -19.77 -8.62
C ARG A 144 11.62 -19.77 -8.06
N LEU A 145 10.93 -18.65 -8.01
CA LEU A 145 9.50 -18.62 -7.68
C LEU A 145 8.69 -19.37 -8.74
N GLU A 146 9.00 -19.19 -10.03
CA GLU A 146 8.31 -19.86 -11.13
C GLU A 146 8.55 -21.38 -11.09
N ASP A 147 9.75 -21.80 -10.75
CA ASP A 147 10.14 -23.21 -10.72
C ASP A 147 9.56 -23.99 -9.54
N HIS A 148 9.37 -23.34 -8.38
CA HIS A 148 9.03 -24.02 -7.13
C HIS A 148 7.62 -23.70 -6.60
N LEU A 149 6.95 -22.69 -7.16
CA LEU A 149 5.59 -22.34 -6.80
C LEU A 149 4.63 -22.61 -7.96
N THR A 150 3.44 -23.07 -7.63
CA THR A 150 2.34 -23.06 -8.60
C THR A 150 1.86 -21.64 -8.72
N THR A 151 2.28 -20.96 -9.76
CA THR A 151 1.90 -19.57 -10.01
C THR A 151 0.48 -19.51 -10.53
N THR A 152 -0.33 -18.65 -9.93
CA THR A 152 -1.76 -18.54 -10.21
C THR A 152 -2.09 -17.43 -11.18
N SER A 153 -1.20 -16.44 -11.31
CA SER A 153 -1.33 -15.33 -12.26
C SER A 153 0.04 -14.95 -12.82
N ARG A 154 0.04 -14.31 -13.97
CA ARG A 154 1.26 -13.71 -14.50
C ARG A 154 1.60 -12.44 -13.73
N LEU A 155 2.88 -12.12 -13.66
CA LEU A 155 3.31 -10.81 -13.15
C LEU A 155 2.68 -9.67 -13.95
N PRO A 156 2.35 -8.53 -13.34
CA PRO A 156 1.73 -7.39 -14.04
C PRO A 156 2.51 -6.95 -15.28
N LYS A 157 3.84 -6.95 -15.23
CA LYS A 157 4.69 -6.66 -16.39
C LYS A 157 4.45 -7.66 -17.53
N GLN A 158 4.34 -8.94 -17.23
CA GLN A 158 4.06 -9.98 -18.23
C GLN A 158 2.65 -9.84 -18.80
N GLN A 159 1.66 -9.48 -17.98
CA GLN A 159 0.30 -9.23 -18.43
C GLN A 159 0.24 -8.03 -19.37
N LEU A 160 0.90 -6.94 -19.04
CA LEU A 160 0.95 -5.74 -19.86
C LEU A 160 1.70 -5.97 -21.18
N ALA A 161 2.78 -6.76 -21.17
CA ALA A 161 3.53 -7.11 -22.36
C ALA A 161 2.74 -7.94 -23.39
N MET A 162 1.58 -8.49 -22.99
CA MET A 162 0.66 -9.12 -23.95
C MET A 162 -0.14 -8.10 -24.78
N LEU A 163 -0.23 -6.85 -24.32
CA LEU A 163 -1.06 -5.80 -24.93
C LEU A 163 -0.23 -4.62 -25.42
N TYR A 164 0.93 -4.38 -24.84
CA TYR A 164 1.75 -3.20 -25.08
C TYR A 164 3.20 -3.57 -25.33
N ASP A 165 3.94 -2.72 -26.02
CA ASP A 165 5.38 -2.84 -26.21
C ASP A 165 6.17 -2.56 -24.92
N ASP A 166 7.41 -2.99 -24.86
CA ASP A 166 8.27 -2.89 -23.66
C ASP A 166 8.47 -1.45 -23.19
N GLN A 167 8.53 -0.49 -24.10
CA GLN A 167 8.69 0.93 -23.75
C GLN A 167 7.44 1.45 -23.04
N THR A 168 6.26 1.10 -23.54
CA THR A 168 4.97 1.46 -22.91
C THR A 168 4.83 0.80 -21.55
N VAL A 169 5.20 -0.47 -21.41
CA VAL A 169 5.18 -1.19 -20.13
C VAL A 169 6.11 -0.53 -19.12
N ALA A 170 7.33 -0.17 -19.53
CA ALA A 170 8.28 0.53 -18.66
C ALA A 170 7.75 1.92 -18.23
N LEU A 171 7.13 2.67 -19.15
CA LEU A 171 6.53 3.96 -18.86
C LEU A 171 5.38 3.83 -17.85
N MET A 172 4.53 2.82 -17.98
CA MET A 172 3.44 2.56 -17.04
C MET A 172 3.99 2.24 -15.63
N GLY A 173 5.02 1.42 -15.54
CA GLY A 173 5.71 1.14 -14.27
C GLY A 173 6.30 2.41 -13.63
N SER A 174 6.94 3.27 -14.42
CA SER A 174 7.53 4.52 -13.91
C SER A 174 6.48 5.49 -13.37
N LYS A 175 5.28 5.53 -13.93
CA LYS A 175 4.17 6.36 -13.41
C LYS A 175 3.74 5.91 -12.01
N VAL A 176 3.63 4.61 -11.75
CA VAL A 176 3.29 4.07 -10.44
C VAL A 176 4.33 4.50 -9.40
N GLN A 177 5.61 4.40 -9.75
CA GLN A 177 6.70 4.85 -8.87
C GLN A 177 6.67 6.37 -8.63
N ALA A 178 6.42 7.16 -9.65
CA ALA A 178 6.28 8.61 -9.52
C ALA A 178 5.11 8.98 -8.57
N TRP A 179 3.98 8.32 -8.70
CA TRP A 179 2.82 8.50 -7.81
C TRP A 179 3.16 8.15 -6.36
N ARG A 180 3.78 7.01 -6.13
CA ARG A 180 4.23 6.61 -4.80
C ARG A 180 5.12 7.69 -4.17
N SER A 181 6.02 8.27 -4.95
CA SER A 181 6.96 9.31 -4.49
C SER A 181 6.30 10.64 -4.11
N MET A 182 5.03 10.84 -4.46
CA MET A 182 4.25 12.04 -4.05
C MET A 182 3.87 12.02 -2.57
N HIS A 183 3.74 10.83 -1.98
CA HIS A 183 3.35 10.65 -0.58
C HIS A 183 4.57 10.46 0.33
N THR A 184 4.47 10.91 1.58
CA THR A 184 5.54 10.71 2.58
C THR A 184 5.86 9.23 2.77
N HIS A 185 4.86 8.39 2.84
CA HIS A 185 5.00 6.93 2.92
C HIS A 185 5.81 6.36 1.75
N GLY A 186 5.52 6.77 0.52
CA GLY A 186 6.26 6.31 -0.65
C GLY A 186 7.72 6.80 -0.69
N ARG A 187 8.00 7.99 -0.14
CA ARG A 187 9.38 8.49 -0.02
C ARG A 187 10.16 7.69 1.03
N ALA A 188 9.53 7.36 2.16
CA ALA A 188 10.10 6.45 3.14
C ALA A 188 10.43 5.09 2.50
N HIS A 189 9.50 4.55 1.73
CA HIS A 189 9.69 3.30 0.98
C HIS A 189 10.89 3.38 0.03
N ASN A 190 11.03 4.45 -0.75
CA ASN A 190 12.17 4.63 -1.67
C ASN A 190 13.51 4.69 -0.91
N GLY A 191 13.56 5.43 0.20
CA GLY A 191 14.77 5.52 1.01
C GLY A 191 15.15 4.19 1.67
N LEU A 192 14.17 3.47 2.19
CA LEU A 192 14.40 2.15 2.79
C LEU A 192 14.76 1.10 1.73
N THR A 193 14.19 1.17 0.52
CA THR A 193 14.62 0.31 -0.59
C THR A 193 16.11 0.43 -0.82
N ARG A 194 16.62 1.66 -0.90
CA ARG A 194 18.05 1.89 -1.07
C ARG A 194 18.88 1.37 0.11
N ARG A 195 18.38 1.50 1.34
CA ARG A 195 19.03 0.93 2.52
C ARG A 195 19.18 -0.59 2.44
N VAL A 196 18.20 -1.27 1.84
CA VAL A 196 18.20 -2.74 1.72
C VAL A 196 19.14 -3.24 0.63
N ILE A 197 19.14 -2.58 -0.53
CA ILE A 197 19.81 -3.09 -1.75
C ILE A 197 20.90 -2.17 -2.31
N GLY A 198 21.22 -1.07 -1.64
CA GLY A 198 22.25 -0.13 -2.11
C GLY A 198 21.87 0.51 -3.45
N ASP A 199 22.72 0.39 -4.43
CA ASP A 199 22.51 0.89 -5.80
C ASP A 199 21.46 0.10 -6.58
N GLY A 200 21.09 -1.09 -6.09
CA GLY A 200 20.07 -1.96 -6.69
C GLY A 200 20.56 -2.76 -7.88
N GLU A 201 21.86 -2.73 -8.20
CA GLU A 201 22.40 -3.53 -9.30
C GLU A 201 22.24 -5.04 -9.01
N GLY A 202 21.69 -5.76 -9.99
CA GLY A 202 21.43 -7.20 -9.87
C GLY A 202 20.21 -7.57 -9.00
N TRP A 203 19.37 -6.60 -8.62
CA TRP A 203 18.16 -6.85 -7.84
C TRP A 203 16.89 -6.66 -8.67
N ALA A 204 15.99 -7.64 -8.60
CA ALA A 204 14.60 -7.46 -9.01
C ALA A 204 13.77 -6.97 -7.83
N ILE A 205 12.94 -5.94 -8.04
CA ILE A 205 12.11 -5.33 -7.00
C ILE A 205 10.65 -5.59 -7.33
N ARG A 206 9.90 -6.10 -6.36
CA ARG A 206 8.45 -6.34 -6.49
C ARG A 206 7.71 -5.82 -5.27
N ASP A 207 6.53 -5.29 -5.51
CA ASP A 207 5.60 -5.02 -4.42
C ASP A 207 5.10 -6.33 -3.81
N GLY A 208 4.88 -6.35 -2.50
CA GLY A 208 4.36 -7.52 -1.82
C GLY A 208 3.00 -7.97 -2.36
N GLU A 209 2.16 -7.03 -2.80
CA GLU A 209 0.91 -7.30 -3.49
C GLU A 209 1.12 -8.14 -4.76
N VAL A 210 2.13 -7.80 -5.56
CA VAL A 210 2.48 -8.53 -6.77
C VAL A 210 2.94 -9.95 -6.42
N VAL A 211 3.79 -10.09 -5.42
CA VAL A 211 4.32 -11.41 -5.00
C VAL A 211 3.19 -12.30 -4.49
N ALA A 212 2.28 -11.78 -3.68
CA ALA A 212 1.18 -12.60 -3.20
C ALA A 212 0.16 -12.93 -4.30
N GLY A 213 -0.14 -11.97 -5.17
CA GLY A 213 -0.98 -12.24 -6.35
C GLY A 213 -0.40 -13.35 -7.23
N TYR A 214 0.92 -13.35 -7.39
CA TYR A 214 1.64 -14.36 -8.13
C TYR A 214 1.63 -15.72 -7.42
N ALA A 215 1.94 -15.76 -6.12
CA ALA A 215 2.10 -16.98 -5.35
C ALA A 215 0.77 -17.64 -4.95
N ILE A 216 -0.24 -16.85 -4.58
CA ILE A 216 -1.52 -17.35 -4.05
C ILE A 216 -2.76 -16.95 -4.86
N GLY A 217 -2.57 -16.18 -5.94
CA GLY A 217 -3.66 -15.73 -6.83
C GLY A 217 -4.62 -14.72 -6.23
N TRP A 218 -4.28 -14.18 -5.08
CA TRP A 218 -5.15 -13.31 -4.34
C TRP A 218 -4.38 -12.08 -3.85
N ASN A 219 -4.74 -10.93 -4.38
CA ASN A 219 -4.15 -9.65 -4.00
C ASN A 219 -5.20 -8.68 -3.44
N PHE A 220 -6.23 -9.22 -2.80
CA PHE A 220 -7.31 -8.43 -2.23
C PHE A 220 -6.90 -7.81 -0.91
N GLY A 221 -6.45 -6.60 -0.97
CA GLY A 221 -5.97 -5.83 0.17
C GLY A 221 -4.50 -6.15 0.49
N GLU A 222 -3.71 -5.11 0.61
CA GLU A 222 -2.27 -5.20 0.86
C GLU A 222 -1.94 -5.93 2.17
N GLY A 223 -2.87 -6.00 3.13
CA GLY A 223 -2.65 -6.62 4.41
C GLY A 223 -2.29 -8.09 4.41
N HIS A 224 -2.70 -8.84 3.41
CA HIS A 224 -2.30 -10.25 3.27
C HIS A 224 -0.82 -10.43 2.98
N LEU A 225 -0.18 -9.39 2.46
CA LEU A 225 1.03 -9.47 1.71
C LEU A 225 2.24 -9.12 2.52
N HIS A 226 1.98 -8.56 3.71
CA HIS A 226 3.00 -8.10 4.63
C HIS A 226 3.16 -9.06 5.79
N ASN A 227 2.70 -10.30 5.61
CA ASN A 227 2.77 -11.34 6.62
C ASN A 227 4.06 -12.14 6.42
N TRP A 228 4.88 -12.20 7.47
CA TRP A 228 6.06 -13.06 7.54
C TRP A 228 5.76 -14.54 7.20
N GLN A 229 4.53 -15.01 7.40
CA GLN A 229 4.10 -16.37 7.04
C GLN A 229 4.17 -16.61 5.52
N LEU A 230 3.87 -15.60 4.69
CA LEU A 230 4.06 -15.73 3.24
C LEU A 230 5.54 -15.89 2.90
N LEU A 231 6.40 -15.08 3.51
CA LEU A 231 7.84 -15.18 3.30
C LEU A 231 8.37 -16.55 3.72
N GLN A 232 7.94 -17.05 4.88
CA GLN A 232 8.30 -18.37 5.37
C GLN A 232 7.82 -19.48 4.42
N ALA A 233 6.58 -19.43 3.98
CA ALA A 233 6.01 -20.43 3.06
C ALA A 233 6.75 -20.45 1.70
N ILE A 234 7.16 -19.29 1.22
CA ILE A 234 7.97 -19.17 0.00
C ILE A 234 9.38 -19.73 0.27
N GLN A 235 10.01 -19.36 1.39
CA GLN A 235 11.33 -19.88 1.78
C GLN A 235 11.37 -21.40 1.89
N GLU A 236 10.35 -22.01 2.50
CA GLU A 236 10.25 -23.47 2.65
C GLU A 236 10.21 -24.22 1.30
N ARG A 237 9.77 -23.56 0.23
CA ARG A 237 9.66 -24.15 -1.10
C ARG A 237 10.83 -23.80 -2.00
N CYS A 238 11.28 -22.55 -1.93
CA CYS A 238 12.32 -22.04 -2.86
C CYS A 238 13.74 -22.19 -2.33
N HIS A 239 13.91 -22.40 -1.01
CA HIS A 239 15.19 -22.65 -0.35
C HIS A 239 16.27 -21.60 -0.68
N PHE A 240 15.91 -20.31 -0.55
CA PHE A 240 16.86 -19.22 -0.79
C PHE A 240 18.03 -19.24 0.21
N GLU A 241 19.20 -18.83 -0.27
CA GLU A 241 20.34 -18.60 0.59
C GLU A 241 20.24 -17.22 1.26
N ALA A 242 21.01 -17.04 2.34
CA ALA A 242 21.05 -15.77 3.06
C ALA A 242 21.47 -14.62 2.15
N GLY A 243 20.70 -13.57 2.12
CA GLY A 243 20.92 -12.40 1.27
C GLY A 243 20.25 -12.45 -0.10
N GLU A 244 19.80 -13.60 -0.58
CA GLU A 244 19.18 -13.71 -1.91
C GLU A 244 17.79 -13.08 -1.98
N VAL A 245 17.00 -13.18 -0.92
CA VAL A 245 15.68 -12.57 -0.87
C VAL A 245 15.53 -11.79 0.44
N ARG A 246 15.23 -10.51 0.29
CA ARG A 246 14.94 -9.61 1.39
C ARG A 246 13.54 -9.01 1.24
N VAL A 247 12.88 -8.75 2.35
CA VAL A 247 11.58 -8.11 2.37
C VAL A 247 11.61 -6.96 3.35
N MET A 248 11.32 -5.76 2.87
CA MET A 248 11.12 -4.60 3.70
C MET A 248 9.63 -4.38 3.89
N VAL A 249 9.17 -4.22 5.10
CA VAL A 249 7.81 -3.84 5.45
C VAL A 249 7.81 -2.48 6.14
N LEU A 250 6.82 -1.66 5.83
CA LEU A 250 6.66 -0.31 6.35
C LEU A 250 5.25 -0.13 6.88
N GLU A 251 5.14 0.38 8.10
CA GLU A 251 3.85 0.66 8.73
C GLU A 251 3.04 1.71 7.96
N SER A 252 1.73 1.60 8.09
CA SER A 252 0.83 2.69 7.74
C SER A 252 1.10 3.92 8.61
N GLN A 253 0.76 5.10 8.08
CA GLN A 253 0.96 6.37 8.76
C GLN A 253 -0.37 6.99 9.16
N PRO A 254 -0.89 6.73 10.37
CA PRO A 254 -2.01 7.50 10.91
C PRO A 254 -1.65 8.98 11.02
N ILE A 255 -2.62 9.86 10.77
CA ILE A 255 -2.41 11.31 10.70
C ILE A 255 -1.84 11.93 11.99
N HIS A 256 -2.06 11.30 13.14
CA HIS A 256 -1.59 11.76 14.44
C HIS A 256 -0.17 11.27 14.78
N ARG A 257 0.42 10.37 13.99
CA ARG A 257 1.76 9.84 14.23
C ARG A 257 2.79 10.60 13.42
N ARG A 258 3.98 10.75 14.02
CA ARG A 258 5.13 11.44 13.42
C ARG A 258 6.21 10.49 12.92
N THR A 259 6.09 9.21 13.27
CA THR A 259 7.02 8.15 12.93
C THR A 259 6.29 7.01 12.22
N GLN A 260 7.02 6.32 11.36
CA GLN A 260 6.60 5.05 10.77
C GLN A 260 7.64 4.00 11.11
N HIS A 261 7.21 2.86 11.63
CA HIS A 261 8.11 1.74 11.92
C HIS A 261 8.35 0.92 10.66
N TYR A 262 9.58 0.44 10.49
CA TYR A 262 9.92 -0.46 9.40
C TYR A 262 10.61 -1.73 9.93
N GLN A 263 10.55 -2.80 9.14
CA GLN A 263 11.30 -4.03 9.37
C GLN A 263 11.90 -4.51 8.06
N ILE A 264 13.10 -5.08 8.14
CA ILE A 264 13.78 -5.75 7.03
C ILE A 264 13.95 -7.22 7.42
N TRP A 265 13.42 -8.08 6.58
CA TRP A 265 13.47 -9.52 6.73
C TRP A 265 14.36 -10.12 5.65
N ASP A 266 15.13 -11.11 6.02
CA ASP A 266 15.82 -12.00 5.09
C ASP A 266 15.06 -13.33 5.06
N ALA A 267 14.86 -13.90 3.88
CA ALA A 267 14.07 -15.12 3.73
C ALA A 267 14.63 -16.29 4.56
N LYS A 268 15.96 -16.41 4.63
CA LYS A 268 16.63 -17.48 5.37
C LYS A 268 16.91 -17.15 6.82
N LEU A 269 17.28 -15.90 7.11
CA LEU A 269 17.73 -15.48 8.44
C LEU A 269 16.59 -14.98 9.34
N GLY A 270 15.43 -14.65 8.77
CA GLY A 270 14.32 -14.00 9.51
C GLY A 270 14.46 -12.49 9.59
N LEU A 271 14.02 -11.90 10.69
CA LEU A 271 14.14 -10.46 10.94
C LEU A 271 15.61 -10.08 11.11
N VAL A 272 16.11 -9.18 10.26
CA VAL A 272 17.52 -8.75 10.30
C VAL A 272 17.70 -7.33 10.82
N GLU A 273 16.71 -6.46 10.59
CA GLU A 273 16.75 -5.08 11.04
C GLU A 273 15.33 -4.54 11.28
N GLU A 274 15.17 -3.68 12.26
CA GLU A 274 13.98 -2.84 12.44
C GLU A 274 14.39 -1.44 12.91
N GLY A 275 13.52 -0.46 12.70
CA GLY A 275 13.76 0.92 13.10
C GLY A 275 12.59 1.83 12.71
N ASP A 276 12.80 3.12 12.89
CA ASP A 276 11.81 4.16 12.62
C ASP A 276 12.30 5.15 11.57
N VAL A 277 11.37 5.70 10.78
CA VAL A 277 11.57 6.87 9.92
C VAL A 277 10.68 8.01 10.38
N LEU A 278 11.16 9.25 10.28
CA LEU A 278 10.40 10.45 10.65
C LEU A 278 9.64 11.01 9.45
N VAL A 279 8.35 11.26 9.62
CA VAL A 279 7.51 11.90 8.60
C VAL A 279 8.05 13.27 8.19
N ALA A 280 8.59 14.04 9.15
CA ALA A 280 9.17 15.34 8.90
C ALA A 280 10.32 15.29 7.89
N ASP A 281 11.17 14.27 7.96
CA ASP A 281 12.28 14.10 7.01
C ASP A 281 11.75 13.81 5.61
N MET A 282 10.66 13.05 5.49
CA MET A 282 10.03 12.75 4.21
C MET A 282 9.42 13.99 3.53
N LEU A 283 8.95 14.95 4.31
CA LEU A 283 8.39 16.19 3.77
C LEU A 283 9.44 17.09 3.12
N THR A 284 10.67 17.06 3.61
CA THR A 284 11.74 17.97 3.21
C THR A 284 12.69 17.38 2.18
N ARG A 285 12.81 16.04 2.12
CA ARG A 285 13.74 15.36 1.24
C ARG A 285 13.24 15.21 -0.19
N GLN A 286 14.19 15.00 -1.10
CA GLN A 286 13.86 14.59 -2.46
C GLN A 286 13.12 13.24 -2.46
N PRO A 287 12.21 13.00 -3.42
CA PRO A 287 11.47 11.74 -3.51
C PRO A 287 12.38 10.53 -3.81
N TRP A 288 13.52 10.79 -4.44
CA TRP A 288 14.57 9.82 -4.71
C TRP A 288 15.82 10.24 -3.96
N PRO A 289 16.34 9.42 -3.03
CA PRO A 289 17.60 9.72 -2.35
C PRO A 289 18.75 9.82 -3.37
N ASP A 290 19.62 10.77 -3.20
CA ASP A 290 20.86 10.84 -3.94
C ASP A 290 21.76 9.64 -3.56
N GLU A 291 22.62 9.19 -4.49
CA GLU A 291 23.55 8.09 -4.27
C GLU A 291 24.51 8.32 -3.09
N THR A 292 24.77 9.55 -2.77
CA THR A 292 25.66 9.96 -1.69
C THR A 292 24.96 10.21 -0.35
N GLU A 293 23.63 10.17 -0.32
CA GLU A 293 22.85 10.55 0.86
C GLU A 293 22.43 9.33 1.66
N ASP A 294 22.92 9.22 2.91
CA ASP A 294 22.42 8.24 3.84
C ASP A 294 20.96 8.53 4.20
N TYR A 295 20.11 7.52 4.04
CA TYR A 295 18.72 7.66 4.40
C TYR A 295 18.55 7.63 5.93
N PRO A 296 17.97 8.69 6.54
CA PRO A 296 17.89 8.78 7.99
C PRO A 296 16.90 7.75 8.54
N VAL A 297 17.39 6.95 9.43
CA VAL A 297 16.62 6.00 10.23
C VAL A 297 16.98 6.18 11.69
N TYR A 298 16.05 5.88 12.57
CA TYR A 298 16.14 6.11 14.00
C TYR A 298 15.83 4.81 14.76
N ASP A 299 16.32 4.71 15.98
CA ASP A 299 16.05 3.58 16.87
C ASP A 299 16.32 2.19 16.24
N VAL A 300 17.37 2.12 15.43
CA VAL A 300 17.72 0.93 14.66
C VAL A 300 18.16 -0.20 15.57
N ARG A 301 17.59 -1.38 15.35
CA ARG A 301 18.00 -2.63 15.97
C ARG A 301 18.34 -3.63 14.87
N THR A 302 19.48 -4.28 15.00
CA THR A 302 19.93 -5.35 14.10
C THR A 302 19.92 -6.68 14.85
N TYR A 303 19.58 -7.74 14.14
CA TYR A 303 19.46 -9.09 14.69
C TYR A 303 20.50 -10.00 14.07
N ALA A 304 21.21 -10.75 14.90
CA ALA A 304 22.10 -11.79 14.41
C ALA A 304 21.30 -13.02 13.96
N PRO A 305 21.84 -13.88 13.07
CA PRO A 305 21.15 -15.09 12.62
C PRO A 305 20.70 -16.04 13.74
N SER A 306 21.37 -16.00 14.91
CA SER A 306 21.02 -16.79 16.09
C SER A 306 19.87 -16.21 16.91
N ASP A 307 19.54 -14.93 16.70
CA ASP A 307 18.52 -14.20 17.47
C ASP A 307 17.18 -14.13 16.70
N ALA A 308 17.19 -14.57 15.45
CA ALA A 308 16.00 -14.67 14.62
C ALA A 308 15.03 -15.69 15.26
N THR A 309 13.87 -15.19 15.67
CA THR A 309 12.84 -15.94 16.40
C THR A 309 12.47 -17.22 15.65
N PRO A 310 12.44 -18.39 16.33
CA PRO A 310 11.97 -19.63 15.70
C PRO A 310 10.53 -19.48 15.20
N SER A 311 10.27 -20.16 14.11
CA SER A 311 8.97 -20.25 13.45
C SER A 311 7.78 -20.25 14.42
N GLY A 312 6.91 -19.26 14.35
CA GLY A 312 5.59 -19.33 14.96
C GLY A 312 5.15 -18.17 15.84
N ALA A 313 6.03 -17.32 16.31
CA ALA A 313 5.64 -16.16 17.09
C ALA A 313 5.70 -14.89 16.26
N ALA A 314 4.59 -14.17 16.18
CA ALA A 314 4.63 -12.77 15.72
C ALA A 314 5.68 -12.03 16.59
N PRO A 315 6.52 -11.17 16.00
CA PRO A 315 7.46 -10.37 16.78
C PRO A 315 6.71 -9.68 17.91
N PRO A 316 7.29 -9.58 19.10
CA PRO A 316 6.64 -8.89 20.20
C PRO A 316 6.31 -7.49 19.73
N ALA A 317 5.05 -7.14 19.84
CA ALA A 317 4.59 -5.78 19.51
C ALA A 317 5.43 -4.83 20.37
N GLY A 318 6.31 -4.06 19.75
CA GLY A 318 7.15 -3.11 20.46
C GLY A 318 6.31 -2.32 21.44
N ASP A 319 6.76 -2.20 22.67
CA ASP A 319 6.01 -1.56 23.76
C ASP A 319 5.73 -0.07 23.42
N PRO A 320 4.48 0.36 23.32
CA PRO A 320 4.16 1.75 22.97
C PRO A 320 4.17 2.68 24.18
N ALA A 321 4.39 2.17 25.38
CA ALA A 321 4.20 2.95 26.61
C ALA A 321 5.34 3.93 26.91
N GLY A 322 6.38 4.01 26.08
CA GLY A 322 7.56 4.81 26.37
C GLY A 322 7.80 6.04 25.50
N ARG A 323 6.92 6.37 24.54
CA ARG A 323 7.22 7.47 23.60
C ARG A 323 6.01 8.40 23.48
N GLY A 324 6.01 9.42 24.34
CA GLY A 324 5.13 10.59 24.32
C GLY A 324 5.59 11.65 23.30
#